data_9465b7287bd5e48d32d209507ac2a395
#
_entry.id   9465b7287bd5e48d32d209507ac2a395
#
_cell.length_a   1.000
_cell.length_b   1.000
_cell.length_c   1.000
_cell.angle_alpha   90.00
_cell.angle_beta   90.00
_cell.angle_gamma   90.00
#
_symmetry.space_group_name_H-M   'P 1'
#
loop_
_entity.id
_entity.type
_entity.pdbx_description
1 polymer ?
#
loop_
_entity_poly.entity_id
_entity_poly.type
_entity_poly.pdbx_seq_one_letter_code
_entity_poly.pdbx_strand_id
1 'polypeptide(L)'
;MISPLILKKEKEATNMTRHEKALEKLHTGTVIPANPLALDENRQFDEKRQRAVVRYYLDSGVGGLAVAVHTTQFEIRDPKYNLLEKLLKVAKEEAAKFEEKTGETIVMVAGACGPKEQAVKEAELAKSLGYDAVLLSPGGLNHLSEDEMVERTKAVAAVMPVIGFYLQTAVGGKVFSYDYWTRICDIDNVVAIKAAPFNRYFSFDVVKAAALSRRADEITLYTGNDDNIVLDLISKYKFTVDGKTYEKSFIGGLLGHWSVWTKKAVELFEKCKKVREMDSVPYEMMQLANEVTDTNAVFFDTANGFKGCIAGLHEVLRRQGIFKGTWCLNPDETMSEGQAEEIDRIYKMYPHLNDDDFVKANLDKWLAD
;
A
#
# COMPACT_ATOMS: atom_id res chain seq x y z
N MET A 1 4.66 -16.79 37.79
CA MET A 1 3.81 -15.60 38.08
C MET A 1 3.96 -14.67 36.89
N ILE A 2 2.87 -14.40 36.17
CA ILE A 2 2.86 -13.48 35.02
C ILE A 2 3.00 -12.06 35.58
N SER A 3 3.90 -11.25 35.00
CA SER A 3 4.17 -9.86 35.45
C SER A 3 2.88 -9.03 35.41
N PRO A 4 2.64 -8.17 36.44
CA PRO A 4 1.49 -7.25 36.44
C PRO A 4 1.41 -6.35 35.22
N LEU A 5 2.55 -6.06 34.57
CA LEU A 5 2.65 -5.27 33.33
C LEU A 5 2.08 -6.04 32.11
N ILE A 6 2.30 -7.37 32.07
CA ILE A 6 1.74 -8.22 31.00
C ILE A 6 0.23 -8.32 31.16
N LEU A 7 -0.26 -8.53 32.39
CA LEU A 7 -1.71 -8.57 32.69
C LEU A 7 -2.41 -7.23 32.41
N LYS A 8 -1.71 -6.10 32.57
CA LYS A 8 -2.26 -4.78 32.25
C LYS A 8 -2.36 -4.57 30.74
N LYS A 9 -1.32 -4.92 29.98
CA LYS A 9 -1.32 -4.88 28.50
C LYS A 9 -2.37 -5.82 27.90
N GLU A 10 -2.53 -7.02 28.44
CA GLU A 10 -3.56 -7.97 27.98
C GLU A 10 -4.98 -7.47 28.27
N LYS A 11 -5.22 -6.79 29.42
CA LYS A 11 -6.51 -6.14 29.73
C LYS A 11 -6.78 -4.93 28.85
N GLU A 12 -5.78 -4.12 28.56
CA GLU A 12 -5.91 -2.98 27.64
C GLU A 12 -6.21 -3.46 26.20
N ALA A 13 -5.55 -4.49 25.73
CA ALA A 13 -5.81 -5.11 24.42
C ALA A 13 -7.23 -5.73 24.31
N THR A 14 -7.77 -6.24 25.42
CA THR A 14 -9.11 -6.87 25.44
C THR A 14 -10.26 -5.85 25.33
N ASN A 15 -9.99 -4.55 25.60
CA ASN A 15 -10.99 -3.48 25.55
C ASN A 15 -10.91 -2.59 24.30
N MET A 16 -9.96 -2.85 23.39
CA MET A 16 -9.82 -2.04 22.17
C MET A 16 -10.94 -2.30 21.17
N THR A 17 -11.47 -1.23 20.62
CA THR A 17 -12.40 -1.30 19.47
C THR A 17 -11.70 -1.89 18.24
N ARG A 18 -12.47 -2.35 17.26
CA ARG A 18 -11.94 -2.88 15.99
C ARG A 18 -11.03 -1.82 15.31
N HIS A 19 -11.45 -0.56 15.33
CA HIS A 19 -10.68 0.55 14.74
C HIS A 19 -9.35 0.81 15.46
N GLU A 20 -9.33 0.82 16.80
CA GLU A 20 -8.10 0.95 17.57
C GLU A 20 -7.11 -0.19 17.29
N LYS A 21 -7.60 -1.45 17.19
CA LYS A 21 -6.78 -2.60 16.79
C LYS A 21 -6.20 -2.43 15.39
N ALA A 22 -6.97 -1.87 14.46
CA ALA A 22 -6.48 -1.61 13.10
C ALA A 22 -5.38 -0.54 13.09
N LEU A 23 -5.54 0.55 13.83
CA LEU A 23 -4.51 1.58 13.96
C LEU A 23 -3.25 1.05 14.68
N GLU A 24 -3.40 0.23 15.72
CA GLU A 24 -2.26 -0.42 16.35
C GLU A 24 -1.51 -1.33 15.36
N LYS A 25 -2.24 -2.15 14.57
CA LYS A 25 -1.63 -2.97 13.50
C LYS A 25 -0.93 -2.09 12.46
N LEU A 26 -1.49 -0.96 12.09
CA LEU A 26 -0.84 0.02 11.21
C LEU A 26 0.47 0.53 11.83
N HIS A 27 0.47 0.85 13.13
CA HIS A 27 1.64 1.35 13.83
C HIS A 27 2.72 0.29 14.11
N THR A 28 2.36 -0.98 14.16
CA THR A 28 3.33 -2.09 14.30
C THR A 28 3.93 -2.53 12.96
N GLY A 29 3.35 -2.11 11.86
CA GLY A 29 3.78 -2.40 10.49
C GLY A 29 3.22 -3.69 9.91
N THR A 30 2.78 -3.61 8.67
CA THR A 30 2.19 -4.75 7.96
C THR A 30 2.31 -4.63 6.45
N VAL A 31 1.89 -5.69 5.76
CA VAL A 31 1.75 -5.75 4.30
C VAL A 31 0.38 -5.22 3.89
N ILE A 32 0.36 -4.19 3.04
CA ILE A 32 -0.87 -3.61 2.49
C ILE A 32 -0.74 -3.59 0.96
N PRO A 33 -1.26 -4.60 0.23
CA PRO A 33 -1.30 -4.56 -1.23
C PRO A 33 -2.25 -3.46 -1.71
N ALA A 34 -1.87 -2.83 -2.82
CA ALA A 34 -2.75 -1.92 -3.54
C ALA A 34 -3.69 -2.73 -4.45
N ASN A 35 -4.99 -2.64 -4.20
CA ASN A 35 -5.99 -3.53 -4.79
C ASN A 35 -6.27 -3.17 -6.27
N PRO A 36 -6.00 -4.06 -7.26
CA PRO A 36 -6.32 -3.83 -8.67
C PRO A 36 -7.82 -3.96 -8.95
N LEU A 37 -8.25 -3.42 -10.08
CA LEU A 37 -9.64 -3.47 -10.54
C LEU A 37 -9.85 -4.63 -11.50
N ALA A 38 -10.75 -5.54 -11.16
CA ALA A 38 -11.15 -6.63 -12.03
C ALA A 38 -12.23 -6.19 -13.04
N LEU A 39 -11.95 -6.38 -14.32
CA LEU A 39 -12.87 -6.10 -15.42
C LEU A 39 -13.09 -7.35 -16.29
N ASP A 40 -14.23 -7.37 -17.00
CA ASP A 40 -14.47 -8.32 -18.09
C ASP A 40 -13.98 -7.79 -19.46
N GLU A 41 -14.18 -8.58 -20.51
CA GLU A 41 -13.77 -8.23 -21.87
C GLU A 41 -14.48 -6.97 -22.43
N ASN A 42 -15.60 -6.58 -21.86
CA ASN A 42 -16.32 -5.36 -22.19
C ASN A 42 -15.94 -4.19 -21.29
N ARG A 43 -14.87 -4.34 -20.48
CA ARG A 43 -14.41 -3.39 -19.46
C ARG A 43 -15.48 -3.05 -18.42
N GLN A 44 -16.41 -3.99 -18.17
CA GLN A 44 -17.38 -3.88 -17.10
C GLN A 44 -16.80 -4.50 -15.83
N PHE A 45 -17.24 -4.00 -14.68
CA PHE A 45 -16.77 -4.48 -13.38
C PHE A 45 -17.12 -5.96 -13.16
N ASP A 46 -16.09 -6.81 -13.02
CA ASP A 46 -16.24 -8.23 -12.67
C ASP A 46 -16.18 -8.40 -11.14
N GLU A 47 -17.32 -8.26 -10.49
CA GLU A 47 -17.41 -8.33 -9.03
C GLU A 47 -16.92 -9.67 -8.48
N LYS A 48 -17.20 -10.78 -9.17
CA LYS A 48 -16.75 -12.12 -8.74
C LYS A 48 -15.22 -12.19 -8.67
N ARG A 49 -14.53 -11.67 -9.70
CA ARG A 49 -13.06 -11.63 -9.74
C ARG A 49 -12.50 -10.59 -8.77
N GLN A 50 -13.21 -9.50 -8.54
CA GLN A 50 -12.82 -8.51 -7.54
C GLN A 50 -12.87 -9.11 -6.12
N ARG A 51 -13.90 -9.88 -5.79
CA ARG A 51 -13.97 -10.62 -4.52
C ARG A 51 -12.86 -11.67 -4.42
N ALA A 52 -12.58 -12.39 -5.51
CA ALA A 52 -11.52 -13.39 -5.55
C ALA A 52 -10.13 -12.79 -5.25
N VAL A 53 -9.78 -11.64 -5.83
CA VAL A 53 -8.49 -11.00 -5.55
C VAL A 53 -8.39 -10.50 -4.12
N VAL A 54 -9.48 -10.01 -3.53
CA VAL A 54 -9.51 -9.63 -2.11
C VAL A 54 -9.29 -10.86 -1.22
N ARG A 55 -9.98 -11.97 -1.49
CA ARG A 55 -9.82 -13.23 -0.75
C ARG A 55 -8.41 -13.80 -0.88
N TYR A 56 -7.80 -13.69 -2.06
CA TYR A 56 -6.39 -14.05 -2.28
C TYR A 56 -5.46 -13.27 -1.35
N TYR A 57 -5.63 -11.95 -1.25
CA TYR A 57 -4.80 -11.14 -0.35
C TYR A 57 -4.99 -11.54 1.11
N LEU A 58 -6.22 -11.68 1.56
CA LEU A 58 -6.52 -12.07 2.93
C LEU A 58 -5.94 -13.45 3.28
N ASP A 59 -6.13 -14.45 2.42
CA ASP A 59 -5.56 -15.79 2.63
C ASP A 59 -4.02 -15.82 2.49
N SER A 60 -3.42 -14.86 1.81
CA SER A 60 -1.96 -14.68 1.76
C SER A 60 -1.37 -14.23 3.10
N GLY A 61 -2.19 -13.70 4.01
CA GLY A 61 -1.77 -13.24 5.33
C GLY A 61 -1.40 -11.76 5.40
N VAL A 62 -1.95 -10.93 4.51
CA VAL A 62 -1.78 -9.47 4.59
C VAL A 62 -2.47 -8.92 5.84
N GLY A 63 -1.92 -7.86 6.42
CA GLY A 63 -2.57 -7.20 7.56
C GLY A 63 -3.41 -5.99 7.19
N GLY A 64 -3.45 -5.61 5.92
CA GLY A 64 -4.31 -4.52 5.45
C GLY A 64 -4.60 -4.58 3.96
N LEU A 65 -5.55 -3.77 3.50
CA LEU A 65 -5.96 -3.63 2.10
C LEU A 65 -6.04 -2.14 1.74
N ALA A 66 -5.44 -1.74 0.61
CA ALA A 66 -5.59 -0.39 0.07
C ALA A 66 -6.46 -0.43 -1.20
N VAL A 67 -7.61 0.24 -1.17
CA VAL A 67 -8.62 0.25 -2.23
C VAL A 67 -8.84 1.66 -2.75
N ALA A 68 -9.20 1.82 -4.01
CA ALA A 68 -9.40 3.11 -4.67
C ALA A 68 -8.11 3.95 -4.79
N VAL A 69 -6.96 3.28 -4.81
CA VAL A 69 -5.61 3.83 -5.02
C VAL A 69 -5.20 3.75 -6.50
N HIS A 70 -3.96 4.08 -6.84
CA HIS A 70 -3.47 4.09 -8.24
C HIS A 70 -3.78 2.79 -9.01
N THR A 71 -3.43 1.63 -8.46
CA THR A 71 -3.69 0.32 -9.09
C THR A 71 -5.18 0.00 -9.26
N THR A 72 -6.05 0.62 -8.46
CA THR A 72 -7.51 0.50 -8.62
C THR A 72 -8.05 1.36 -9.77
N GLN A 73 -7.18 2.19 -10.37
CA GLN A 73 -7.46 3.18 -11.43
C GLN A 73 -8.32 4.35 -10.93
N PHE A 74 -7.83 5.57 -11.14
CA PHE A 74 -8.54 6.76 -10.62
C PHE A 74 -9.86 7.03 -11.33
N GLU A 75 -10.02 6.51 -12.55
CA GLU A 75 -11.22 6.59 -13.41
C GLU A 75 -12.46 5.96 -12.77
N ILE A 76 -12.31 5.10 -11.75
CA ILE A 76 -13.46 4.57 -10.98
C ILE A 76 -14.38 5.65 -10.41
N ARG A 77 -13.86 6.89 -10.34
CA ARG A 77 -14.55 8.11 -9.85
C ARG A 77 -15.35 8.83 -10.93
N ASP A 78 -15.05 8.56 -12.20
CA ASP A 78 -15.79 9.14 -13.31
C ASP A 78 -17.26 8.71 -13.22
N PRO A 79 -18.22 9.68 -13.31
CA PRO A 79 -19.64 9.37 -13.24
C PRO A 79 -20.13 8.30 -14.22
N LYS A 80 -19.43 8.12 -15.36
CA LYS A 80 -19.77 7.08 -16.34
C LYS A 80 -19.52 5.66 -15.83
N TYR A 81 -18.57 5.48 -14.89
CA TYR A 81 -18.27 4.19 -14.27
C TYR A 81 -18.91 4.06 -12.88
N ASN A 82 -18.80 5.13 -12.07
CA ASN A 82 -19.39 5.22 -10.72
C ASN A 82 -19.08 3.99 -9.84
N LEU A 83 -17.80 3.58 -9.78
CA LEU A 83 -17.38 2.34 -9.13
C LEU A 83 -16.78 2.56 -7.73
N LEU A 84 -16.46 3.79 -7.32
CA LEU A 84 -15.75 4.07 -6.08
C LEU A 84 -16.42 3.41 -4.85
N GLU A 85 -17.68 3.73 -4.61
CA GLU A 85 -18.41 3.21 -3.45
C GLU A 85 -18.58 1.69 -3.52
N LYS A 86 -18.86 1.14 -4.71
CA LYS A 86 -19.05 -0.28 -4.93
C LYS A 86 -17.78 -1.08 -4.59
N LEU A 87 -16.61 -0.60 -5.04
CA LEU A 87 -15.32 -1.24 -4.77
C LEU A 87 -14.95 -1.20 -3.29
N LEU A 88 -15.18 -0.06 -2.63
CA LEU A 88 -14.96 0.07 -1.19
C LEU A 88 -15.85 -0.91 -0.42
N LYS A 89 -17.13 -1.04 -0.78
CA LYS A 89 -18.06 -1.99 -0.14
C LYS A 89 -17.61 -3.43 -0.32
N VAL A 90 -17.28 -3.84 -1.55
CA VAL A 90 -16.84 -5.22 -1.85
C VAL A 90 -15.63 -5.63 -1.03
N ALA A 91 -14.61 -4.78 -0.97
CA ALA A 91 -13.42 -5.08 -0.19
C ALA A 91 -13.71 -5.13 1.33
N LYS A 92 -14.54 -4.20 1.82
CA LYS A 92 -14.93 -4.17 3.24
C LYS A 92 -15.75 -5.40 3.65
N GLU A 93 -16.67 -5.86 2.80
CA GLU A 93 -17.46 -7.06 3.05
C GLU A 93 -16.60 -8.32 3.16
N GLU A 94 -15.64 -8.52 2.23
CA GLU A 94 -14.74 -9.68 2.28
C GLU A 94 -13.79 -9.60 3.48
N ALA A 95 -13.28 -8.41 3.81
CA ALA A 95 -12.48 -8.22 5.02
C ALA A 95 -13.28 -8.53 6.30
N ALA A 96 -14.53 -8.08 6.40
CA ALA A 96 -15.39 -8.34 7.56
C ALA A 96 -15.68 -9.85 7.74
N LYS A 97 -15.96 -10.57 6.64
CA LYS A 97 -16.13 -12.04 6.68
C LYS A 97 -14.85 -12.75 7.13
N PHE A 98 -13.69 -12.26 6.70
CA PHE A 98 -12.41 -12.81 7.11
C PHE A 98 -12.14 -12.55 8.59
N GLU A 99 -12.36 -11.31 9.07
CA GLU A 99 -12.23 -10.91 10.47
C GLU A 99 -13.14 -11.77 11.38
N GLU A 100 -14.40 -11.95 10.98
CA GLU A 100 -15.36 -12.81 11.72
C GLU A 100 -14.88 -14.25 11.83
N LYS A 101 -14.34 -14.80 10.74
CA LYS A 101 -13.88 -16.19 10.68
C LYS A 101 -12.59 -16.44 11.46
N THR A 102 -11.65 -15.47 11.45
CA THR A 102 -10.28 -15.67 11.96
C THR A 102 -10.00 -15.00 13.28
N GLY A 103 -10.80 -13.99 13.64
CA GLY A 103 -10.50 -13.09 14.76
C GLY A 103 -9.41 -12.05 14.47
N GLU A 104 -8.81 -12.09 13.29
CA GLU A 104 -7.77 -11.14 12.85
C GLU A 104 -8.41 -9.81 12.45
N THR A 105 -7.72 -8.70 12.74
CA THR A 105 -8.14 -7.37 12.29
C THR A 105 -7.39 -6.99 11.02
N ILE A 106 -8.10 -6.51 9.99
CA ILE A 106 -7.53 -6.05 8.71
C ILE A 106 -7.60 -4.52 8.62
N VAL A 107 -6.45 -3.89 8.44
CA VAL A 107 -6.39 -2.42 8.25
C VAL A 107 -7.01 -2.06 6.90
N MET A 108 -8.10 -1.30 6.92
CA MET A 108 -8.79 -0.87 5.70
C MET A 108 -8.37 0.55 5.34
N VAL A 109 -7.70 0.71 4.20
CA VAL A 109 -7.22 1.99 3.68
C VAL A 109 -7.97 2.33 2.39
N ALA A 110 -8.66 3.46 2.37
CA ALA A 110 -9.28 3.98 1.14
C ALA A 110 -8.39 5.04 0.50
N GLY A 111 -8.24 5.04 -0.82
CA GLY A 111 -7.64 6.15 -1.53
C GLY A 111 -8.59 7.35 -1.55
N ALA A 112 -8.08 8.56 -1.28
CA ALA A 112 -8.77 9.82 -1.50
C ALA A 112 -7.94 10.72 -2.41
N CYS A 113 -8.56 11.37 -3.38
CA CYS A 113 -7.86 12.18 -4.37
C CYS A 113 -8.62 13.48 -4.72
N GLY A 114 -8.08 14.25 -5.68
CA GLY A 114 -8.68 15.50 -6.14
C GLY A 114 -8.51 16.68 -5.17
N PRO A 115 -9.11 17.83 -5.46
CA PRO A 115 -9.08 19.02 -4.63
C PRO A 115 -9.70 18.79 -3.25
N LYS A 116 -9.57 19.76 -2.36
CA LYS A 116 -9.98 19.66 -0.96
C LYS A 116 -11.41 19.13 -0.76
N GLU A 117 -12.36 19.71 -1.47
CA GLU A 117 -13.77 19.36 -1.34
C GLU A 117 -14.07 17.92 -1.77
N GLN A 118 -13.43 17.44 -2.84
CA GLN A 118 -13.54 16.04 -3.28
C GLN A 118 -12.89 15.10 -2.27
N ALA A 119 -11.67 15.39 -1.85
CA ALA A 119 -10.94 14.54 -0.92
C ALA A 119 -11.68 14.40 0.43
N VAL A 120 -12.29 15.47 0.93
CA VAL A 120 -13.15 15.44 2.13
C VAL A 120 -14.37 14.54 1.93
N LYS A 121 -15.09 14.66 0.81
CA LYS A 121 -16.25 13.80 0.52
C LYS A 121 -15.86 12.32 0.39
N GLU A 122 -14.72 12.03 -0.24
CA GLU A 122 -14.22 10.64 -0.34
C GLU A 122 -13.80 10.09 1.04
N ALA A 123 -13.24 10.92 1.91
CA ALA A 123 -12.94 10.55 3.29
C ALA A 123 -14.21 10.31 4.12
N GLU A 124 -15.23 11.15 3.97
CA GLU A 124 -16.54 10.95 4.62
C GLU A 124 -17.19 9.63 4.18
N LEU A 125 -17.14 9.31 2.88
CA LEU A 125 -17.61 8.03 2.34
C LEU A 125 -16.82 6.86 2.94
N ALA A 126 -15.50 6.92 2.93
CA ALA A 126 -14.65 5.88 3.49
C ALA A 126 -14.95 5.64 4.98
N LYS A 127 -15.06 6.73 5.76
CA LYS A 127 -15.44 6.68 7.18
C LYS A 127 -16.80 6.03 7.38
N SER A 128 -17.81 6.39 6.57
CA SER A 128 -19.16 5.82 6.67
C SER A 128 -19.19 4.31 6.38
N LEU A 129 -18.27 3.83 5.55
CA LEU A 129 -18.09 2.41 5.22
C LEU A 129 -17.20 1.66 6.21
N GLY A 130 -16.70 2.33 7.26
CA GLY A 130 -15.88 1.73 8.33
C GLY A 130 -14.44 1.44 7.90
N TYR A 131 -13.86 2.26 7.02
CA TYR A 131 -12.43 2.27 6.74
C TYR A 131 -11.65 2.92 7.89
N ASP A 132 -10.39 2.53 8.06
CA ASP A 132 -9.57 2.97 9.20
C ASP A 132 -8.74 4.20 8.90
N ALA A 133 -8.29 4.36 7.66
CA ALA A 133 -7.53 5.52 7.21
C ALA A 133 -7.77 5.80 5.73
N VAL A 134 -7.45 7.01 5.29
CA VAL A 134 -7.36 7.36 3.88
C VAL A 134 -5.90 7.59 3.46
N LEU A 135 -5.51 7.02 2.31
CA LEU A 135 -4.30 7.37 1.60
C LEU A 135 -4.58 8.60 0.73
N LEU A 136 -4.04 9.76 1.11
CA LEU A 136 -4.36 11.03 0.48
C LEU A 136 -3.44 11.32 -0.71
N SER A 137 -3.90 10.99 -1.92
CA SER A 137 -3.12 11.15 -3.15
C SER A 137 -2.93 12.62 -3.53
N PRO A 138 -1.70 13.06 -3.87
CA PRO A 138 -1.41 14.37 -4.45
C PRO A 138 -1.56 14.38 -5.98
N GLY A 139 -1.91 13.25 -6.60
CA GLY A 139 -1.94 13.09 -8.06
C GLY A 139 -2.86 14.11 -8.74
N GLY A 140 -2.37 14.70 -9.85
CA GLY A 140 -3.10 15.69 -10.63
C GLY A 140 -3.19 17.09 -10.00
N LEU A 141 -2.57 17.33 -8.84
CA LEU A 141 -2.61 18.59 -8.10
C LEU A 141 -1.32 19.40 -8.18
N ASN A 142 -0.55 19.25 -9.26
CA ASN A 142 0.74 19.94 -9.44
C ASN A 142 0.62 21.48 -9.44
N HIS A 143 -0.55 22.00 -9.75
CA HIS A 143 -0.87 23.42 -9.77
C HIS A 143 -1.08 24.03 -8.38
N LEU A 144 -1.33 23.22 -7.34
CA LEU A 144 -1.51 23.71 -5.98
C LEU A 144 -0.17 23.98 -5.31
N SER A 145 -0.09 25.02 -4.48
CA SER A 145 1.04 25.29 -3.59
C SER A 145 1.13 24.25 -2.46
N GLU A 146 2.29 24.19 -1.78
CA GLU A 146 2.43 23.34 -0.60
C GLU A 146 1.51 23.79 0.54
N ASP A 147 1.24 25.10 0.69
CA ASP A 147 0.29 25.61 1.66
C ASP A 147 -1.13 25.08 1.43
N GLU A 148 -1.60 25.13 0.18
CA GLU A 148 -2.90 24.58 -0.20
C GLU A 148 -2.97 23.07 0.04
N MET A 149 -1.87 22.35 -0.23
CA MET A 149 -1.79 20.90 0.02
C MET A 149 -1.80 20.58 1.53
N VAL A 150 -1.17 21.39 2.37
CA VAL A 150 -1.23 21.28 3.84
C VAL A 150 -2.66 21.52 4.33
N GLU A 151 -3.31 22.60 3.88
CA GLU A 151 -4.69 22.90 4.26
C GLU A 151 -5.68 21.83 3.79
N ARG A 152 -5.45 21.24 2.60
CA ARG A 152 -6.20 20.08 2.13
C ARG A 152 -6.03 18.88 3.07
N THR A 153 -4.80 18.60 3.49
CA THR A 153 -4.51 17.49 4.41
C THR A 153 -5.17 17.71 5.77
N LYS A 154 -5.13 18.92 6.33
CA LYS A 154 -5.83 19.27 7.58
C LYS A 154 -7.34 19.04 7.47
N ALA A 155 -7.96 19.44 6.35
CA ALA A 155 -9.39 19.27 6.14
C ALA A 155 -9.80 17.80 6.12
N VAL A 156 -9.01 16.94 5.47
CA VAL A 156 -9.25 15.48 5.44
C VAL A 156 -8.96 14.84 6.81
N ALA A 157 -7.90 15.26 7.50
CA ALA A 157 -7.53 14.77 8.82
C ALA A 157 -8.59 15.10 9.90
N ALA A 158 -9.36 16.17 9.70
CA ALA A 158 -10.51 16.48 10.54
C ALA A 158 -11.67 15.48 10.40
N VAL A 159 -11.71 14.71 9.30
CA VAL A 159 -12.74 13.70 9.05
C VAL A 159 -12.33 12.34 9.61
N MET A 160 -11.12 11.86 9.29
CA MET A 160 -10.61 10.55 9.70
C MET A 160 -9.08 10.49 9.61
N PRO A 161 -8.43 9.43 10.14
CA PRO A 161 -6.99 9.24 10.04
C PRO A 161 -6.46 9.30 8.61
N VAL A 162 -5.33 9.99 8.41
CA VAL A 162 -4.70 10.20 7.10
C VAL A 162 -3.35 9.50 7.05
N ILE A 163 -3.12 8.80 5.95
CA ILE A 163 -1.79 8.38 5.49
C ILE A 163 -1.35 9.41 4.43
N GLY A 164 -0.35 10.22 4.75
CA GLY A 164 0.28 11.12 3.78
C GLY A 164 0.90 10.32 2.65
N PHE A 165 0.95 10.88 1.44
CA PHE A 165 1.46 10.13 0.30
C PHE A 165 2.43 10.97 -0.55
N TYR A 166 3.68 10.50 -0.63
CA TYR A 166 4.64 10.99 -1.62
C TYR A 166 4.54 10.12 -2.87
N LEU A 167 3.80 10.57 -3.86
CA LEU A 167 3.67 9.88 -5.15
C LEU A 167 4.78 10.34 -6.10
N GLN A 168 5.39 9.41 -6.85
CA GLN A 168 6.41 9.72 -7.85
C GLN A 168 5.85 10.59 -9.01
N THR A 169 6.71 11.41 -9.58
CA THR A 169 6.33 12.36 -10.63
C THR A 169 5.95 11.72 -11.95
N ALA A 170 6.51 10.54 -12.27
CA ALA A 170 6.22 9.81 -13.52
C ALA A 170 4.75 9.35 -13.63
N VAL A 171 4.04 9.21 -12.50
CA VAL A 171 2.62 8.81 -12.46
C VAL A 171 1.73 9.93 -11.88
N GLY A 172 2.11 11.18 -12.11
CA GLY A 172 1.30 12.36 -11.78
C GLY A 172 1.54 12.94 -10.39
N GLY A 173 2.58 12.49 -9.68
CA GLY A 173 2.98 13.06 -8.40
C GLY A 173 3.72 14.39 -8.53
N LYS A 174 4.04 14.99 -7.39
CA LYS A 174 4.70 16.28 -7.25
C LYS A 174 5.92 16.16 -6.33
N VAL A 175 6.97 16.94 -6.60
CA VAL A 175 8.09 17.09 -5.69
C VAL A 175 7.68 18.00 -4.53
N PHE A 176 7.94 17.55 -3.31
CA PHE A 176 7.66 18.31 -2.09
C PHE A 176 8.94 18.63 -1.34
N SER A 177 8.97 19.81 -0.69
CA SER A 177 10.08 20.24 0.14
C SER A 177 10.15 19.47 1.47
N TYR A 178 11.31 19.51 2.13
CA TYR A 178 11.45 19.01 3.50
C TYR A 178 10.50 19.74 4.48
N ASP A 179 10.31 21.07 4.30
CA ASP A 179 9.38 21.87 5.09
C ASP A 179 7.94 21.37 4.96
N TYR A 180 7.50 21.04 3.76
CA TYR A 180 6.18 20.43 3.55
C TYR A 180 5.99 19.19 4.42
N TRP A 181 6.94 18.25 4.41
CA TRP A 181 6.83 17.02 5.19
C TRP A 181 6.86 17.27 6.69
N THR A 182 7.65 18.25 7.16
CA THR A 182 7.65 18.69 8.56
C THR A 182 6.26 19.19 8.98
N ARG A 183 5.63 20.00 8.15
CA ARG A 183 4.26 20.52 8.38
C ARG A 183 3.20 19.42 8.31
N ILE A 184 3.34 18.44 7.41
CA ILE A 184 2.45 17.27 7.37
C ILE A 184 2.57 16.45 8.64
N CYS A 185 3.78 16.25 9.16
CA CYS A 185 3.99 15.53 10.42
C CYS A 185 3.39 16.23 11.64
N ASP A 186 3.20 17.55 11.58
CA ASP A 186 2.59 18.33 12.68
C ASP A 186 1.05 18.33 12.67
N ILE A 187 0.41 17.79 11.62
CA ILE A 187 -1.05 17.72 11.55
C ILE A 187 -1.55 16.58 12.43
N ASP A 188 -2.42 16.91 13.39
CA ASP A 188 -3.12 15.93 14.19
C ASP A 188 -3.91 14.98 13.28
N ASN A 189 -3.95 13.67 13.64
CA ASN A 189 -4.62 12.62 12.86
C ASN A 189 -3.96 12.26 11.50
N VAL A 190 -2.77 12.80 11.17
CA VAL A 190 -1.87 12.15 10.24
C VAL A 190 -1.15 11.04 11.00
N VAL A 191 -1.47 9.79 10.69
CA VAL A 191 -1.04 8.60 11.45
C VAL A 191 0.11 7.85 10.78
N ALA A 192 0.29 8.07 9.48
CA ALA A 192 1.36 7.45 8.73
C ALA A 192 1.73 8.30 7.49
N ILE A 193 2.88 7.99 6.89
CA ILE A 193 3.28 8.51 5.57
C ILE A 193 3.74 7.34 4.70
N LYS A 194 3.14 7.21 3.52
CA LYS A 194 3.63 6.36 2.44
C LYS A 194 4.62 7.15 1.62
N ALA A 195 5.90 6.75 1.62
CA ALA A 195 6.93 7.35 0.79
C ALA A 195 7.14 6.49 -0.47
N ALA A 196 6.81 7.06 -1.62
CA ALA A 196 6.95 6.45 -2.93
C ALA A 196 7.48 7.42 -4.01
N PRO A 197 8.50 8.27 -3.72
CA PRO A 197 9.03 9.16 -4.75
C PRO A 197 9.96 8.45 -5.75
N PHE A 198 10.36 7.22 -5.52
CA PHE A 198 11.39 6.47 -6.28
C PHE A 198 12.70 7.27 -6.39
N ASN A 199 13.01 7.97 -5.32
CA ASN A 199 14.20 8.79 -5.19
C ASN A 199 14.67 8.77 -3.73
N ARG A 200 15.91 8.31 -3.52
CA ARG A 200 16.46 8.15 -2.17
C ARG A 200 16.57 9.46 -1.41
N TYR A 201 16.92 10.56 -2.08
CA TYR A 201 17.03 11.88 -1.45
C TYR A 201 15.67 12.36 -0.93
N PHE A 202 14.63 12.23 -1.74
CA PHE A 202 13.27 12.62 -1.35
C PHE A 202 12.68 11.69 -0.27
N SER A 203 12.98 10.39 -0.35
CA SER A 203 12.60 9.45 0.72
C SER A 203 13.28 9.81 2.04
N PHE A 204 14.55 10.25 1.98
CA PHE A 204 15.30 10.64 3.17
C PHE A 204 14.70 11.88 3.85
N ASP A 205 14.20 12.85 3.07
CA ASP A 205 13.52 14.03 3.60
C ASP A 205 12.25 13.64 4.38
N VAL A 206 11.46 12.72 3.86
CA VAL A 206 10.27 12.17 4.56
C VAL A 206 10.66 11.51 5.88
N VAL A 207 11.67 10.61 5.83
CA VAL A 207 12.13 9.89 7.02
C VAL A 207 12.67 10.84 8.08
N LYS A 208 13.44 11.83 7.67
CA LYS A 208 14.01 12.87 8.56
C LYS A 208 12.90 13.72 9.19
N ALA A 209 11.93 14.18 8.40
CA ALA A 209 10.80 14.96 8.90
C ALA A 209 10.02 14.17 9.96
N ALA A 210 9.70 12.90 9.68
CA ALA A 210 8.99 12.04 10.63
C ALA A 210 9.82 11.74 11.89
N ALA A 211 11.14 11.51 11.75
CA ALA A 211 12.03 11.23 12.89
C ALA A 211 12.18 12.41 13.84
N LEU A 212 12.24 13.63 13.30
CA LEU A 212 12.46 14.85 14.07
C LEU A 212 11.15 15.56 14.49
N SER A 213 10.00 15.05 14.08
CA SER A 213 8.70 15.58 14.49
C SER A 213 8.49 15.41 15.99
N ARG A 214 7.79 16.36 16.61
CA ARG A 214 7.26 16.22 17.99
C ARG A 214 6.31 15.02 18.12
N ARG A 215 5.74 14.54 17.01
CA ARG A 215 4.83 13.41 16.92
C ARG A 215 5.51 12.14 16.33
N ALA A 216 6.85 12.04 16.47
CA ALA A 216 7.62 10.94 15.88
C ALA A 216 7.09 9.55 16.27
N ASP A 217 6.59 9.36 17.49
CA ASP A 217 6.05 8.08 17.97
C ASP A 217 4.63 7.79 17.47
N GLU A 218 3.92 8.81 16.96
CA GLU A 218 2.56 8.67 16.42
C GLU A 218 2.54 8.45 14.91
N ILE A 219 3.60 8.85 14.19
CA ILE A 219 3.66 8.78 12.73
C ILE A 219 4.46 7.56 12.30
N THR A 220 3.83 6.69 11.55
CA THR A 220 4.43 5.49 11.01
C THR A 220 4.88 5.69 9.56
N LEU A 221 6.01 5.10 9.17
CA LEU A 221 6.47 5.13 7.79
C LEU A 221 6.19 3.80 7.08
N TYR A 222 5.54 3.91 5.93
CA TYR A 222 5.30 2.81 5.00
C TYR A 222 6.09 3.06 3.71
N THR A 223 6.87 2.07 3.28
CA THR A 223 7.49 2.18 1.97
C THR A 223 6.45 2.00 0.86
N GLY A 224 6.56 2.80 -0.15
CA GLY A 224 5.90 2.70 -1.44
C GLY A 224 6.93 2.78 -2.56
N ASN A 225 8.24 2.73 -2.22
CA ASN A 225 9.34 2.70 -3.15
C ASN A 225 9.49 1.28 -3.71
N ASP A 226 8.70 0.95 -4.72
CA ASP A 226 8.72 -0.36 -5.35
C ASP A 226 10.10 -0.69 -5.98
N ASP A 227 10.91 0.32 -6.26
CA ASP A 227 12.30 0.19 -6.70
C ASP A 227 13.29 -0.20 -5.58
N ASN A 228 12.89 -0.19 -4.30
CA ASN A 228 13.80 -0.36 -3.17
C ASN A 228 13.17 -1.04 -1.93
N ILE A 229 12.23 -1.93 -2.12
CA ILE A 229 11.38 -2.51 -1.07
C ILE A 229 12.18 -3.11 0.08
N VAL A 230 13.08 -4.04 -0.23
CA VAL A 230 13.83 -4.80 0.77
C VAL A 230 14.73 -3.89 1.58
N LEU A 231 15.49 -3.01 0.91
CA LEU A 231 16.42 -2.11 1.60
C LEU A 231 15.69 -1.09 2.47
N ASP A 232 14.52 -0.59 2.07
CA ASP A 232 13.70 0.27 2.92
C ASP A 232 13.27 -0.46 4.20
N LEU A 233 12.79 -1.71 4.07
CA LEU A 233 12.24 -2.48 5.19
C LEU A 233 13.29 -2.94 6.20
N ILE A 234 14.57 -3.10 5.80
CA ILE A 234 15.64 -3.52 6.71
C ILE A 234 16.48 -2.35 7.25
N SER A 235 16.29 -1.13 6.71
CA SER A 235 17.09 0.03 7.09
C SER A 235 16.60 0.70 8.36
N LYS A 236 17.56 1.11 9.21
CA LYS A 236 17.34 2.00 10.36
C LYS A 236 18.03 3.34 10.07
N TYR A 237 17.26 4.41 10.09
CA TYR A 237 17.75 5.78 9.86
C TYR A 237 18.00 6.45 11.21
N LYS A 238 19.20 7.05 11.37
CA LYS A 238 19.59 7.75 12.60
C LYS A 238 19.97 9.19 12.30
N PHE A 239 19.44 10.09 13.11
CA PHE A 239 19.70 11.52 13.01
C PHE A 239 20.14 12.03 14.38
N THR A 240 21.32 12.66 14.47
CA THR A 240 21.77 13.27 15.70
C THR A 240 21.65 14.80 15.59
N VAL A 241 20.84 15.39 16.47
CA VAL A 241 20.60 16.81 16.57
C VAL A 241 20.81 17.20 18.03
N ASP A 242 21.66 18.19 18.28
CA ASP A 242 21.98 18.71 19.62
C ASP A 242 22.38 17.60 20.62
N GLY A 243 23.16 16.63 20.15
CA GLY A 243 23.63 15.50 20.96
C GLY A 243 22.61 14.40 21.23
N LYS A 244 21.35 14.54 20.78
CA LYS A 244 20.31 13.54 20.88
C LYS A 244 20.13 12.79 19.55
N THR A 245 20.10 11.45 19.60
CA THR A 245 19.87 10.60 18.44
C THR A 245 18.40 10.22 18.32
N TYR A 246 17.85 10.42 17.14
CA TYR A 246 16.51 10.02 16.74
C TYR A 246 16.60 8.88 15.74
N GLU A 247 15.78 7.86 15.89
CA GLU A 247 15.77 6.70 14.98
C GLU A 247 14.39 6.58 14.32
N LYS A 248 14.38 6.20 13.04
CA LYS A 248 13.15 5.92 12.28
C LYS A 248 13.40 4.82 11.26
N SER A 249 12.35 4.05 10.94
CA SER A 249 12.40 3.00 9.93
C SER A 249 11.08 2.94 9.16
N PHE A 250 11.14 2.41 7.94
CA PHE A 250 9.95 1.91 7.28
C PHE A 250 9.57 0.58 7.93
N ILE A 251 8.45 0.54 8.61
CA ILE A 251 8.04 -0.65 9.37
C ILE A 251 7.01 -1.51 8.63
N GLY A 252 6.46 -1.01 7.54
CA GLY A 252 5.52 -1.71 6.66
C GLY A 252 5.64 -1.22 5.22
N GLY A 253 4.86 -1.81 4.33
CA GLY A 253 4.76 -1.35 2.95
C GLY A 253 3.31 -1.26 2.50
N LEU A 254 3.02 -0.22 1.70
CA LEU A 254 1.79 -0.07 0.95
C LEU A 254 2.20 0.05 -0.52
N LEU A 255 2.22 -1.07 -1.22
CA LEU A 255 2.96 -1.24 -2.47
C LEU A 255 2.08 -1.79 -3.59
N GLY A 256 2.25 -1.21 -4.79
CA GLY A 256 1.66 -1.74 -6.01
C GLY A 256 2.25 -3.10 -6.39
N HIS A 257 3.54 -3.29 -6.21
CA HIS A 257 4.24 -4.57 -6.42
C HIS A 257 3.57 -5.73 -5.67
N TRP A 258 3.12 -5.48 -4.45
CA TRP A 258 2.50 -6.51 -3.59
C TRP A 258 1.09 -6.92 -4.00
N SER A 259 0.56 -6.32 -5.07
CA SER A 259 -0.69 -6.76 -5.71
C SER A 259 -0.56 -8.13 -6.39
N VAL A 260 0.67 -8.58 -6.65
CA VAL A 260 1.01 -9.87 -7.27
C VAL A 260 2.03 -10.60 -6.42
N TRP A 261 2.05 -11.92 -6.51
CA TRP A 261 2.91 -12.78 -5.69
C TRP A 261 2.82 -12.47 -4.19
N THR A 262 1.61 -12.13 -3.75
CA THR A 262 1.34 -11.52 -2.43
C THR A 262 1.72 -12.45 -1.28
N LYS A 263 1.55 -13.77 -1.45
CA LYS A 263 1.99 -14.74 -0.43
C LYS A 263 3.48 -14.65 -0.19
N LYS A 264 4.28 -14.54 -1.25
CA LYS A 264 5.74 -14.39 -1.17
C LYS A 264 6.15 -13.01 -0.65
N ALA A 265 5.36 -11.97 -0.95
CA ALA A 265 5.56 -10.65 -0.39
C ALA A 265 5.39 -10.64 1.14
N VAL A 266 4.40 -11.36 1.68
CA VAL A 266 4.22 -11.53 3.13
C VAL A 266 5.40 -12.27 3.76
N GLU A 267 5.85 -13.38 3.16
CA GLU A 267 7.02 -14.14 3.61
C GLU A 267 8.30 -13.28 3.62
N LEU A 268 8.51 -12.49 2.57
CA LEU A 268 9.61 -11.54 2.44
C LEU A 268 9.54 -10.46 3.53
N PHE A 269 8.38 -9.88 3.75
CA PHE A 269 8.17 -8.86 4.78
C PHE A 269 8.54 -9.39 6.17
N GLU A 270 8.10 -10.59 6.54
CA GLU A 270 8.44 -11.20 7.82
C GLU A 270 9.94 -11.51 7.94
N LYS A 271 10.62 -11.86 6.83
CA LYS A 271 12.09 -11.98 6.78
C LYS A 271 12.75 -10.61 7.01
N CYS A 272 12.29 -9.56 6.35
CA CYS A 272 12.82 -8.20 6.53
C CYS A 272 12.65 -7.69 7.96
N LYS A 273 11.51 -7.94 8.62
CA LYS A 273 11.29 -7.60 10.04
C LYS A 273 12.36 -8.23 10.94
N LYS A 274 12.64 -9.53 10.74
CA LYS A 274 13.66 -10.24 11.53
C LYS A 274 15.05 -9.66 11.28
N VAL A 275 15.41 -9.43 10.01
CA VAL A 275 16.73 -8.88 9.65
C VAL A 275 16.94 -7.48 10.20
N ARG A 276 15.92 -6.63 10.21
CA ARG A 276 16.00 -5.27 10.77
C ARG A 276 16.40 -5.26 12.25
N GLU A 277 16.08 -6.30 13.01
CA GLU A 277 16.43 -6.41 14.43
C GLU A 277 17.80 -7.10 14.68
N MET A 278 18.50 -7.51 13.61
CA MET A 278 19.83 -8.09 13.70
C MET A 278 20.93 -7.01 13.78
N ASP A 279 22.09 -7.36 14.34
CA ASP A 279 23.27 -6.48 14.39
C ASP A 279 23.97 -6.32 13.02
N SER A 280 23.71 -7.24 12.09
CA SER A 280 24.26 -7.22 10.73
C SER A 280 23.25 -7.71 9.72
N VAL A 281 23.33 -7.17 8.50
CA VAL A 281 22.47 -7.58 7.38
C VAL A 281 23.13 -8.74 6.65
N PRO A 282 22.50 -9.92 6.53
CA PRO A 282 23.03 -11.02 5.73
C PRO A 282 23.16 -10.62 4.26
N TYR A 283 24.27 -11.01 3.62
CA TYR A 283 24.56 -10.61 2.23
C TYR A 283 23.47 -11.06 1.23
N GLU A 284 22.83 -12.20 1.49
CA GLU A 284 21.71 -12.67 0.67
C GLU A 284 20.53 -11.68 0.60
N MET A 285 20.38 -10.79 1.57
CA MET A 285 19.33 -9.75 1.52
C MET A 285 19.62 -8.71 0.45
N MET A 286 20.91 -8.46 0.13
CA MET A 286 21.30 -7.57 -0.96
C MET A 286 20.97 -8.17 -2.33
N GLN A 287 21.19 -9.50 -2.49
CA GLN A 287 20.80 -10.22 -3.69
C GLN A 287 19.28 -10.19 -3.85
N LEU A 288 18.55 -10.55 -2.79
CA LEU A 288 17.09 -10.55 -2.78
C LEU A 288 16.51 -9.15 -3.09
N ALA A 289 17.13 -8.08 -2.62
CA ALA A 289 16.75 -6.72 -2.96
C ALA A 289 16.84 -6.45 -4.47
N ASN A 290 17.92 -6.89 -5.11
CA ASN A 290 18.09 -6.73 -6.56
C ASN A 290 17.07 -7.56 -7.35
N GLU A 291 16.81 -8.80 -6.94
CA GLU A 291 15.85 -9.69 -7.58
C GLU A 291 14.42 -9.13 -7.50
N VAL A 292 14.02 -8.62 -6.32
CA VAL A 292 12.72 -7.95 -6.14
C VAL A 292 12.62 -6.67 -6.98
N THR A 293 13.70 -5.89 -7.06
CA THR A 293 13.74 -4.69 -7.91
C THR A 293 13.62 -5.03 -9.39
N ASP A 294 14.30 -6.08 -9.87
CA ASP A 294 14.19 -6.53 -11.27
C ASP A 294 12.75 -7.01 -11.59
N THR A 295 12.12 -7.77 -10.70
CA THR A 295 10.72 -8.17 -10.89
C THR A 295 9.78 -6.96 -10.92
N ASN A 296 10.02 -5.98 -10.06
CA ASN A 296 9.23 -4.75 -10.07
C ASN A 296 9.40 -3.97 -11.36
N ALA A 297 10.63 -3.84 -11.86
CA ALA A 297 10.91 -3.12 -13.11
C ALA A 297 10.06 -3.67 -14.29
N VAL A 298 9.85 -4.98 -14.31
CA VAL A 298 9.04 -5.65 -15.34
C VAL A 298 7.55 -5.46 -15.09
N PHE A 299 7.07 -5.70 -13.88
CA PHE A 299 5.65 -5.52 -13.55
C PHE A 299 5.18 -4.08 -13.80
N PHE A 300 6.03 -3.12 -13.47
CA PHE A 300 5.72 -1.70 -13.58
C PHE A 300 6.12 -1.09 -14.93
N ASP A 301 6.69 -1.89 -15.83
CA ASP A 301 7.07 -1.42 -17.16
C ASP A 301 7.97 -0.18 -17.13
N THR A 302 8.99 -0.21 -16.26
CA THR A 302 9.87 0.95 -16.06
C THR A 302 10.64 1.34 -17.31
N ALA A 303 10.96 0.38 -18.18
CA ALA A 303 11.62 0.60 -19.45
C ALA A 303 10.79 1.49 -20.42
N ASN A 304 9.48 1.51 -20.24
CA ASN A 304 8.54 2.31 -21.03
C ASN A 304 7.88 3.43 -20.21
N GLY A 305 8.56 3.91 -19.17
CA GLY A 305 8.08 5.02 -18.32
C GLY A 305 6.81 4.71 -17.55
N PHE A 306 6.64 3.48 -17.12
CA PHE A 306 5.49 2.97 -16.35
C PHE A 306 4.16 2.87 -17.14
N LYS A 307 4.20 2.94 -18.46
CA LYS A 307 3.00 2.95 -19.31
C LYS A 307 2.16 1.67 -19.15
N GLY A 308 2.81 0.51 -19.04
CA GLY A 308 2.15 -0.79 -18.86
C GLY A 308 2.04 -1.23 -17.38
N CYS A 309 2.15 -0.31 -16.42
CA CYS A 309 2.22 -0.64 -14.99
C CYS A 309 0.99 -1.43 -14.49
N ILE A 310 -0.22 -0.93 -14.68
CA ILE A 310 -1.43 -1.60 -14.19
C ILE A 310 -1.71 -2.85 -15.03
N ALA A 311 -1.59 -2.77 -16.36
CA ALA A 311 -1.80 -3.90 -17.25
C ALA A 311 -0.79 -5.04 -16.99
N GLY A 312 0.45 -4.74 -16.61
CA GLY A 312 1.47 -5.73 -16.21
C GLY A 312 1.09 -6.49 -14.95
N LEU A 313 0.58 -5.80 -13.93
CA LEU A 313 0.03 -6.44 -12.72
C LEU A 313 -1.18 -7.33 -13.06
N HIS A 314 -2.07 -6.84 -13.91
CA HIS A 314 -3.22 -7.62 -14.37
C HIS A 314 -2.79 -8.88 -15.14
N GLU A 315 -1.70 -8.83 -15.93
CA GLU A 315 -1.18 -9.99 -16.64
C GLU A 315 -0.73 -11.10 -15.69
N VAL A 316 -0.05 -10.76 -14.59
CA VAL A 316 0.30 -11.76 -13.57
C VAL A 316 -0.95 -12.39 -12.97
N LEU A 317 -1.94 -11.58 -12.55
CA LEU A 317 -3.20 -12.10 -12.00
C LEU A 317 -4.00 -12.91 -13.04
N ARG A 318 -3.90 -12.58 -14.33
CA ARG A 318 -4.49 -13.35 -15.43
C ARG A 318 -3.82 -14.71 -15.57
N ARG A 319 -2.48 -14.77 -15.54
CA ARG A 319 -1.73 -16.03 -15.59
C ARG A 319 -2.09 -16.94 -14.43
N GLN A 320 -2.32 -16.37 -13.27
CA GLN A 320 -2.77 -17.08 -12.06
C GLN A 320 -4.25 -17.47 -12.09
N GLY A 321 -5.02 -17.02 -13.10
CA GLY A 321 -6.45 -17.30 -13.23
C GLY A 321 -7.36 -16.47 -12.30
N ILE A 322 -6.81 -15.54 -11.52
CA ILE A 322 -7.58 -14.63 -10.67
C ILE A 322 -8.34 -13.64 -11.55
N PHE A 323 -7.70 -13.01 -12.53
CA PHE A 323 -8.32 -12.14 -13.52
C PHE A 323 -8.53 -12.90 -14.85
N LYS A 324 -9.43 -12.38 -15.70
CA LYS A 324 -9.70 -12.93 -17.03
C LYS A 324 -8.84 -12.29 -18.13
N GLY A 325 -8.40 -11.06 -17.91
CA GLY A 325 -7.63 -10.27 -18.87
C GLY A 325 -6.86 -9.14 -18.22
N THR A 326 -6.23 -8.33 -19.04
CA THR A 326 -5.40 -7.20 -18.62
C THR A 326 -6.11 -5.85 -18.76
N TRP A 327 -7.41 -5.87 -18.94
CA TRP A 327 -8.21 -4.69 -19.26
C TRP A 327 -8.18 -3.65 -18.15
N CYS A 328 -7.98 -2.38 -18.57
CA CYS A 328 -8.13 -1.18 -17.72
C CYS A 328 -9.36 -0.38 -18.17
N LEU A 329 -9.88 0.52 -17.33
CA LEU A 329 -10.99 1.41 -17.69
C LEU A 329 -10.61 2.32 -18.88
N ASN A 330 -9.37 2.84 -18.86
CA ASN A 330 -8.78 3.51 -20.01
C ASN A 330 -8.33 2.44 -21.02
N PRO A 331 -8.90 2.40 -22.26
CA PRO A 331 -8.53 1.41 -23.25
C PRO A 331 -7.08 1.56 -23.76
N ASP A 332 -6.48 2.74 -23.61
CA ASP A 332 -5.10 3.00 -24.03
C ASP A 332 -4.06 2.52 -23.00
N GLU A 333 -4.51 2.17 -21.79
CA GLU A 333 -3.65 1.61 -20.75
C GLU A 333 -3.53 0.09 -20.95
N THR A 334 -2.49 -0.30 -21.67
CA THR A 334 -2.20 -1.68 -22.05
C THR A 334 -0.74 -2.01 -21.76
N MET A 335 -0.40 -3.30 -21.73
CA MET A 335 1.01 -3.70 -21.71
C MET A 335 1.77 -3.14 -22.92
N SER A 336 3.02 -2.76 -22.69
CA SER A 336 3.94 -2.36 -23.74
C SER A 336 4.42 -3.58 -24.53
N GLU A 337 4.90 -3.34 -25.76
CA GLU A 337 5.53 -4.38 -26.57
C GLU A 337 6.74 -4.98 -25.83
N GLY A 338 6.82 -6.30 -25.78
CA GLY A 338 7.88 -7.03 -25.07
C GLY A 338 7.68 -7.21 -23.57
N GLN A 339 6.70 -6.54 -22.93
CA GLN A 339 6.50 -6.66 -21.50
C GLN A 339 6.05 -8.07 -21.08
N ALA A 340 5.25 -8.76 -21.90
CA ALA A 340 4.81 -10.12 -21.62
C ALA A 340 5.99 -11.11 -21.61
N GLU A 341 6.94 -10.96 -22.55
CA GLU A 341 8.17 -11.75 -22.63
C GLU A 341 9.10 -11.48 -21.43
N GLU A 342 9.16 -10.23 -20.98
CA GLU A 342 9.90 -9.88 -19.76
C GLU A 342 9.25 -10.50 -18.50
N ILE A 343 7.93 -10.56 -18.44
CA ILE A 343 7.24 -11.31 -17.38
C ILE A 343 7.61 -12.79 -17.43
N ASP A 344 7.68 -13.42 -18.64
CA ASP A 344 8.16 -14.80 -18.78
C ASP A 344 9.60 -14.97 -18.29
N ARG A 345 10.46 -13.97 -18.52
CA ARG A 345 11.84 -13.97 -18.05
C ARG A 345 11.91 -14.04 -16.53
N ILE A 346 11.22 -13.15 -15.82
CA ILE A 346 11.29 -13.10 -14.35
C ILE A 346 10.64 -14.31 -13.69
N TYR A 347 9.60 -14.89 -14.27
CA TYR A 347 9.03 -16.17 -13.81
C TYR A 347 10.06 -17.30 -13.84
N LYS A 348 10.93 -17.33 -14.87
CA LYS A 348 12.00 -18.33 -15.01
C LYS A 348 13.20 -18.03 -14.11
N MET A 349 13.57 -16.75 -13.97
CA MET A 349 14.75 -16.32 -13.21
C MET A 349 14.54 -16.39 -11.71
N TYR A 350 13.33 -16.06 -11.24
CA TYR A 350 13.03 -15.91 -9.80
C TYR A 350 11.84 -16.78 -9.35
N PRO A 351 11.88 -18.11 -9.56
CA PRO A 351 10.76 -19.00 -9.20
C PRO A 351 10.46 -19.00 -7.70
N HIS A 352 11.42 -18.64 -6.86
CA HIS A 352 11.26 -18.55 -5.41
C HIS A 352 10.46 -17.32 -4.95
N LEU A 353 10.27 -16.31 -5.81
CA LEU A 353 9.43 -15.14 -5.56
C LEU A 353 7.98 -15.33 -6.02
N ASN A 354 7.70 -16.40 -6.75
CA ASN A 354 6.40 -16.71 -7.33
C ASN A 354 5.53 -17.49 -6.33
N ASP A 355 4.24 -17.23 -6.32
CA ASP A 355 3.26 -17.91 -5.46
C ASP A 355 2.15 -18.67 -6.22
N ASP A 356 2.40 -19.04 -7.48
CA ASP A 356 1.42 -19.72 -8.34
C ASP A 356 0.87 -21.01 -7.74
N ASP A 357 1.70 -21.80 -7.05
CA ASP A 357 1.25 -23.02 -6.37
C ASP A 357 0.22 -22.71 -5.27
N PHE A 358 0.44 -21.63 -4.51
CA PHE A 358 -0.52 -21.17 -3.50
C PHE A 358 -1.82 -20.71 -4.15
N VAL A 359 -1.74 -19.95 -5.24
CA VAL A 359 -2.93 -19.50 -5.98
C VAL A 359 -3.68 -20.68 -6.54
N LYS A 360 -3.01 -21.59 -7.22
CA LYS A 360 -3.61 -22.80 -7.82
C LYS A 360 -4.35 -23.66 -6.78
N ALA A 361 -3.79 -23.79 -5.60
CA ALA A 361 -4.40 -24.57 -4.52
C ALA A 361 -5.68 -23.96 -3.93
N ASN A 362 -5.89 -22.64 -4.11
CA ASN A 362 -6.97 -21.91 -3.47
C ASN A 362 -7.95 -21.22 -4.44
N LEU A 363 -7.65 -21.17 -5.73
CA LEU A 363 -8.39 -20.38 -6.72
C LEU A 363 -9.88 -20.70 -6.76
N ASP A 364 -10.23 -21.98 -6.78
CA ASP A 364 -11.64 -22.43 -6.83
C ASP A 364 -12.41 -21.94 -5.59
N LYS A 365 -11.78 -21.98 -4.42
CA LYS A 365 -12.35 -21.45 -3.16
C LYS A 365 -12.61 -19.95 -3.25
N TRP A 366 -11.69 -19.18 -3.84
CA TRP A 366 -11.85 -17.71 -3.95
C TRP A 366 -12.89 -17.32 -4.99
N LEU A 367 -13.06 -18.14 -6.02
CA LEU A 367 -14.07 -17.99 -7.06
C LEU A 367 -15.43 -18.57 -6.71
N ALA A 368 -15.55 -19.26 -5.58
CA ALA A 368 -16.86 -19.69 -5.08
C ALA A 368 -17.71 -18.48 -4.64
N ASP A 369 -19.04 -18.61 -4.79
CA ASP A 369 -20.02 -17.58 -4.43
C ASP A 369 -20.17 -17.41 -2.91
#